data_73ffa52c8a662c954b8a1cbd401af4b8
#
_entry.id   73ffa52c8a662c954b8a1cbd401af4b8
#
_cell.length_a   1.000
_cell.length_b   1.000
_cell.length_c   1.000
_cell.angle_alpha   90.00
_cell.angle_beta   90.00
_cell.angle_gamma   90.00
#
_symmetry.space_group_name_H-M   'P 1'
#
loop_
_entity.id
_entity.type
_entity.pdbx_description
1 polymer ?
#
loop_
_entity_poly.entity_id
_entity_poly.type
_entity_poly.pdbx_seq_one_letter_code
_entity_poly.pdbx_strand_id
1 'polypeptide(L)'
;HVIYGQRHASETHAAKKIAEFHQVDLFKQIHIDMSWLKSSALTNHSLTIPEQRTDGIPITYVPARNTIMMSLAVAWAESIEANDIFLGVNAVDYSGYPDCRPEYIKAYEKMVNLGIKSAVEGKPFHIHTPLIQLSKEDIILKGLVLGVDYSMSVSCYQADVDGRACGK
;
A
#
# COMPACT_ATOMS: atom_id res chain seq x y z
N HIS A 1 4.54 4.88 6.65
CA HIS A 1 4.94 4.92 5.23
C HIS A 1 6.23 4.14 5.01
N VAL A 2 6.27 3.29 3.96
CA VAL A 2 7.45 2.50 3.63
C VAL A 2 8.09 3.03 2.35
N ILE A 3 9.39 3.29 2.42
CA ILE A 3 10.23 3.69 1.28
C ILE A 3 11.07 2.46 0.92
N TYR A 4 10.89 1.92 -0.30
CA TYR A 4 11.48 0.64 -0.71
C TYR A 4 12.33 0.72 -2.00
N GLY A 5 12.73 1.94 -2.38
CA GLY A 5 13.45 2.19 -3.64
C GLY A 5 12.53 2.38 -4.85
N GLN A 6 11.27 2.79 -4.62
CA GLN A 6 10.34 3.17 -5.68
C GLN A 6 10.88 4.36 -6.50
N ARG A 7 10.41 4.47 -7.75
CA ARG A 7 10.93 5.44 -8.74
C ARG A 7 10.80 6.90 -8.33
N HIS A 8 9.76 7.26 -7.53
CA HIS A 8 9.44 8.64 -7.23
C HIS A 8 9.30 8.91 -5.74
N ALA A 9 9.83 10.04 -5.29
CA ALA A 9 9.65 10.55 -3.94
C ALA A 9 8.27 11.20 -3.72
N SER A 10 7.50 11.45 -4.79
CA SER A 10 6.20 12.12 -4.74
C SER A 10 5.19 11.44 -3.81
N GLU A 11 5.15 10.09 -3.81
CA GLU A 11 4.32 9.32 -2.87
C GLU A 11 4.68 9.59 -1.41
N THR A 12 5.97 9.75 -1.11
CA THR A 12 6.46 10.04 0.24
C THR A 12 6.04 11.43 0.70
N HIS A 13 6.15 12.43 -0.19
CA HIS A 13 5.71 13.80 0.11
C HIS A 13 4.19 13.86 0.29
N ALA A 14 3.43 13.19 -0.57
CA ALA A 14 1.98 13.09 -0.45
C ALA A 14 1.55 12.44 0.89
N ALA A 15 2.15 11.32 1.25
CA ALA A 15 1.85 10.62 2.50
C ALA A 15 2.11 11.50 3.73
N LYS A 16 3.23 12.24 3.75
CA LYS A 16 3.54 13.17 4.83
C LYS A 16 2.54 14.32 4.91
N LYS A 17 2.23 14.96 3.77
CA LYS A 17 1.26 16.05 3.69
C LYS A 17 -0.14 15.62 4.17
N ILE A 18 -0.59 14.42 3.79
CA ILE A 18 -1.86 13.86 4.22
C ILE A 18 -1.85 13.59 5.73
N ALA A 19 -0.78 13.03 6.28
CA ALA A 19 -0.65 12.78 7.70
C ALA A 19 -0.68 14.09 8.52
N GLU A 20 0.01 15.13 8.07
CA GLU A 20 0.01 16.46 8.68
C GLU A 20 -1.39 17.09 8.61
N PHE A 21 -2.07 17.02 7.47
CA PHE A 21 -3.43 17.55 7.28
C PHE A 21 -4.43 16.89 8.23
N HIS A 22 -4.34 15.59 8.43
CA HIS A 22 -5.19 14.83 9.34
C HIS A 22 -4.69 14.83 10.79
N GLN A 23 -3.63 15.57 11.11
CA GLN A 23 -3.08 15.68 12.46
C GLN A 23 -2.79 14.31 13.10
N VAL A 24 -2.18 13.42 12.31
CA VAL A 24 -1.85 12.06 12.76
C VAL A 24 -0.80 12.13 13.87
N ASP A 25 -1.08 11.57 15.03
CA ASP A 25 -0.22 11.64 16.24
C ASP A 25 1.14 10.97 16.00
N LEU A 26 1.18 9.84 15.31
CA LEU A 26 2.39 9.07 15.06
C LEU A 26 2.58 8.81 13.57
N PHE A 27 3.53 9.49 12.94
CA PHE A 27 3.92 9.24 11.56
C PHE A 27 5.31 8.62 11.50
N LYS A 28 5.40 7.37 11.00
CA LYS A 28 6.66 6.64 10.88
C LYS A 28 7.03 6.42 9.42
N GLN A 29 8.27 6.77 9.06
CA GLN A 29 8.87 6.38 7.79
C GLN A 29 9.88 5.25 8.02
N ILE A 30 9.76 4.18 7.24
CA ILE A 30 10.64 3.02 7.29
C ILE A 30 11.30 2.89 5.93
N HIS A 31 12.62 2.80 5.92
CA HIS A 31 13.41 2.59 4.71
C HIS A 31 13.85 1.14 4.63
N ILE A 32 13.52 0.49 3.51
CA ILE A 32 13.99 -0.86 3.18
C ILE A 32 14.58 -0.84 1.78
N ASP A 33 15.68 -1.54 1.56
CA ASP A 33 16.22 -1.68 0.22
C ASP A 33 15.64 -2.92 -0.47
N MET A 34 14.81 -2.71 -1.50
CA MET A 34 14.27 -3.76 -2.35
C MET A 34 14.82 -3.68 -3.79
N SER A 35 15.90 -2.91 -4.03
CA SER A 35 16.51 -2.73 -5.35
C SER A 35 17.11 -4.02 -5.95
N TRP A 36 17.35 -5.02 -5.09
CA TRP A 36 17.78 -6.37 -5.50
C TRP A 36 16.67 -7.18 -6.18
N LEU A 37 15.40 -6.78 -6.05
CA LEU A 37 14.27 -7.39 -6.78
C LEU A 37 14.23 -6.84 -8.21
N LYS A 38 14.93 -7.52 -9.12
CA LYS A 38 15.08 -7.07 -10.52
C LYS A 38 13.90 -7.39 -11.43
N SER A 39 12.93 -8.18 -10.97
CA SER A 39 11.78 -8.63 -11.77
C SER A 39 10.67 -7.60 -11.93
N SER A 40 10.66 -6.52 -11.15
CA SER A 40 9.61 -5.50 -11.20
C SER A 40 10.10 -4.20 -11.82
N ALA A 41 9.29 -3.61 -12.69
CA ALA A 41 9.54 -2.28 -13.24
C ALA A 41 9.47 -1.15 -12.20
N LEU A 42 8.95 -1.39 -11.01
CA LEU A 42 8.93 -0.42 -9.91
C LEU A 42 10.23 -0.38 -9.12
N THR A 43 11.00 -1.47 -9.09
CA THR A 43 12.30 -1.57 -8.38
C THR A 43 13.48 -1.66 -9.32
N ASN A 44 13.26 -2.03 -10.59
CA ASN A 44 14.26 -2.08 -11.63
C ASN A 44 14.01 -0.98 -12.67
N HIS A 45 14.78 0.09 -12.60
CA HIS A 45 14.61 1.27 -13.45
C HIS A 45 15.00 1.03 -14.93
N SER A 46 15.65 -0.09 -15.24
CA SER A 46 15.94 -0.48 -16.65
C SER A 46 14.71 -1.07 -17.37
N LEU A 47 13.68 -1.46 -16.62
CA LEU A 47 12.44 -1.98 -17.20
C LEU A 47 11.46 -0.83 -17.49
N THR A 48 10.82 -0.87 -18.66
CA THR A 48 9.78 0.09 -19.04
C THR A 48 8.44 -0.29 -18.42
N ILE A 49 7.72 0.69 -17.89
CA ILE A 49 6.33 0.50 -17.43
C ILE A 49 5.42 0.54 -18.65
N PRO A 50 4.66 -0.54 -18.95
CA PRO A 50 3.72 -0.56 -20.07
C PRO A 50 2.64 0.51 -19.92
N GLU A 51 2.26 1.16 -21.01
CA GLU A 51 1.14 2.11 -21.06
C GLU A 51 -0.22 1.39 -21.13
N GLN A 52 -0.23 0.15 -21.62
CA GLN A 52 -1.45 -0.67 -21.76
C GLN A 52 -1.47 -1.78 -20.72
N ARG A 53 -2.68 -2.18 -20.34
CA ARG A 53 -2.87 -3.35 -19.47
C ARG A 53 -2.38 -4.61 -20.19
N THR A 54 -1.67 -5.45 -19.45
CA THR A 54 -1.23 -6.77 -19.90
C THR A 54 -2.03 -7.85 -19.18
N ASP A 55 -2.29 -8.96 -19.85
CA ASP A 55 -2.91 -10.12 -19.21
C ASP A 55 -1.97 -10.74 -18.16
N GLY A 56 -2.55 -11.26 -17.08
CA GLY A 56 -1.81 -11.91 -16.01
C GLY A 56 -1.20 -10.95 -14.99
N ILE A 57 -0.14 -11.39 -14.31
CA ILE A 57 0.56 -10.60 -13.28
C ILE A 57 1.40 -9.52 -13.98
N PRO A 58 1.14 -8.22 -13.74
CA PRO A 58 1.83 -7.15 -14.45
C PRO A 58 3.30 -7.04 -14.05
N ILE A 59 4.14 -6.52 -14.95
CA ILE A 59 5.58 -6.29 -14.70
C ILE A 59 5.85 -5.29 -13.54
N THR A 60 4.84 -4.54 -13.13
CA THR A 60 4.87 -3.65 -11.97
C THR A 60 4.67 -4.39 -10.64
N TYR A 61 4.37 -5.68 -10.66
CA TYR A 61 4.30 -6.48 -9.44
C TYR A 61 5.68 -6.56 -8.78
N VAL A 62 5.77 -6.11 -7.55
CA VAL A 62 6.97 -6.29 -6.71
C VAL A 62 6.74 -7.52 -5.83
N PRO A 63 7.55 -8.58 -6.00
CA PRO A 63 7.35 -9.83 -5.25
C PRO A 63 7.23 -9.62 -3.74
N ALA A 64 6.15 -10.15 -3.16
CA ALA A 64 5.85 -10.12 -1.73
C ALA A 64 5.84 -8.70 -1.09
N ARG A 65 5.69 -7.62 -1.87
CA ARG A 65 5.75 -6.25 -1.34
C ARG A 65 4.72 -6.02 -0.24
N ASN A 66 3.46 -6.40 -0.46
CA ASN A 66 2.42 -6.20 0.53
C ASN A 66 2.64 -7.09 1.78
N THR A 67 3.17 -8.29 1.62
CA THR A 67 3.58 -9.15 2.74
C THR A 67 4.60 -8.43 3.64
N ILE A 68 5.65 -7.87 3.03
CA ILE A 68 6.71 -7.15 3.75
C ILE A 68 6.13 -5.91 4.45
N MET A 69 5.34 -5.10 3.72
CA MET A 69 4.73 -3.89 4.27
C MET A 69 3.78 -4.20 5.42
N MET A 70 2.95 -5.23 5.31
CA MET A 70 2.06 -5.67 6.38
C MET A 70 2.84 -6.17 7.59
N SER A 71 3.94 -6.91 7.39
CA SER A 71 4.77 -7.38 8.50
C SER A 71 5.42 -6.24 9.27
N LEU A 72 5.88 -5.19 8.58
CA LEU A 72 6.37 -3.96 9.22
C LEU A 72 5.25 -3.22 9.97
N ALA A 73 4.05 -3.17 9.39
CA ALA A 73 2.89 -2.55 10.04
C ALA A 73 2.49 -3.30 11.32
N VAL A 74 2.47 -4.63 11.28
CA VAL A 74 2.19 -5.49 12.44
C VAL A 74 3.21 -5.28 13.54
N ALA A 75 4.51 -5.32 13.21
CA ALA A 75 5.58 -5.12 14.19
C ALA A 75 5.49 -3.74 14.86
N TRP A 76 5.15 -2.70 14.08
CA TRP A 76 4.97 -1.37 14.63
C TRP A 76 3.68 -1.27 15.45
N ALA A 77 2.56 -1.78 14.96
CA ALA A 77 1.28 -1.78 15.68
C ALA A 77 1.42 -2.48 17.04
N GLU A 78 2.08 -3.65 17.09
CA GLU A 78 2.36 -4.34 18.35
C GLU A 78 3.20 -3.48 19.30
N SER A 79 4.19 -2.75 18.79
CA SER A 79 5.07 -1.90 19.63
C SER A 79 4.38 -0.69 20.22
N ILE A 80 3.26 -0.24 19.63
CA ILE A 80 2.44 0.89 20.11
C ILE A 80 1.09 0.44 20.69
N GLU A 81 0.93 -0.86 20.92
CA GLU A 81 -0.28 -1.48 21.47
C GLU A 81 -1.57 -1.23 20.65
N ALA A 82 -1.43 -1.02 19.34
CA ALA A 82 -2.55 -0.93 18.40
C ALA A 82 -2.92 -2.32 17.85
N ASN A 83 -4.20 -2.63 17.77
CA ASN A 83 -4.68 -3.94 17.33
C ASN A 83 -5.39 -3.91 15.97
N ASP A 84 -5.67 -2.73 15.43
CA ASP A 84 -6.38 -2.55 14.17
C ASP A 84 -5.43 -1.97 13.10
N ILE A 85 -5.35 -2.64 11.95
CA ILE A 85 -4.55 -2.23 10.81
C ILE A 85 -5.47 -2.02 9.60
N PHE A 86 -5.41 -0.85 8.99
CA PHE A 86 -6.20 -0.52 7.81
C PHE A 86 -5.33 -0.54 6.56
N LEU A 87 -5.79 -1.26 5.53
CA LEU A 87 -5.10 -1.37 4.25
C LEU A 87 -5.96 -0.80 3.12
N GLY A 88 -5.35 0.00 2.26
CA GLY A 88 -5.98 0.55 1.05
C GLY A 88 -5.93 -0.41 -0.15
N VAL A 89 -5.86 -1.71 0.06
CA VAL A 89 -5.83 -2.69 -1.03
C VAL A 89 -7.16 -2.75 -1.75
N ASN A 90 -7.09 -2.93 -3.07
CA ASN A 90 -8.24 -3.08 -3.96
C ASN A 90 -8.07 -4.32 -4.83
N ALA A 91 -9.11 -5.13 -4.97
CA ALA A 91 -9.12 -6.36 -5.74
C ALA A 91 -10.02 -6.30 -6.98
N VAL A 92 -10.96 -5.36 -7.05
CA VAL A 92 -12.00 -5.30 -8.10
C VAL A 92 -11.44 -4.76 -9.40
N ASP A 93 -10.67 -3.69 -9.35
CA ASP A 93 -10.02 -3.10 -10.52
C ASP A 93 -8.71 -3.79 -10.88
N TYR A 94 -8.63 -5.01 -10.56
CA TYR A 94 -7.60 -5.99 -10.81
C TYR A 94 -6.27 -5.39 -11.26
N SER A 95 -5.42 -5.15 -10.29
CA SER A 95 -4.02 -4.84 -10.56
C SER A 95 -3.21 -6.08 -10.94
N GLY A 96 -3.79 -7.27 -10.86
CA GLY A 96 -3.11 -8.55 -11.06
C GLY A 96 -2.22 -8.97 -9.89
N TYR A 97 -2.28 -8.25 -8.77
CA TYR A 97 -1.41 -8.52 -7.63
C TYR A 97 -1.99 -9.60 -6.73
N PRO A 98 -1.33 -10.79 -6.62
CA PRO A 98 -1.83 -11.91 -5.82
C PRO A 98 -2.02 -11.55 -4.34
N ASP A 99 -1.20 -10.63 -3.84
CA ASP A 99 -1.16 -10.17 -2.45
C ASP A 99 -2.16 -9.03 -2.13
N CYS A 100 -3.10 -8.75 -3.04
CA CYS A 100 -4.25 -7.86 -2.81
C CYS A 100 -5.58 -8.61 -2.69
N ARG A 101 -5.59 -9.94 -2.81
CA ARG A 101 -6.83 -10.75 -2.82
C ARG A 101 -7.39 -10.93 -1.42
N PRO A 102 -8.74 -10.99 -1.26
CA PRO A 102 -9.37 -11.17 0.05
C PRO A 102 -8.91 -12.43 0.80
N GLU A 103 -8.76 -13.55 0.08
CA GLU A 103 -8.31 -14.81 0.67
C GLU A 103 -6.86 -14.72 1.18
N TYR A 104 -6.00 -13.96 0.50
CA TYR A 104 -4.64 -13.71 0.95
C TYR A 104 -4.63 -12.90 2.26
N ILE A 105 -5.38 -11.81 2.33
CA ILE A 105 -5.46 -10.96 3.53
C ILE A 105 -5.97 -11.76 4.74
N LYS A 106 -7.02 -12.58 4.56
CA LYS A 106 -7.56 -13.45 5.62
C LYS A 106 -6.54 -14.49 6.10
N ALA A 107 -5.80 -15.09 5.17
CA ALA A 107 -4.76 -16.05 5.53
C ALA A 107 -3.60 -15.39 6.28
N TYR A 108 -3.21 -14.18 5.85
CA TYR A 108 -2.17 -13.39 6.51
C TYR A 108 -2.57 -13.00 7.94
N GLU A 109 -3.79 -12.48 8.16
CA GLU A 109 -4.32 -12.15 9.49
C GLU A 109 -4.31 -13.37 10.41
N LYS A 110 -4.76 -14.52 9.90
CA LYS A 110 -4.73 -15.78 10.67
C LYS A 110 -3.30 -16.17 11.06
N MET A 111 -2.36 -16.10 10.12
CA MET A 111 -0.94 -16.43 10.35
C MET A 111 -0.33 -15.51 11.41
N VAL A 112 -0.54 -14.21 11.27
CA VAL A 112 -0.01 -13.21 12.21
C VAL A 112 -0.50 -13.48 13.63
N ASN A 113 -1.80 -13.72 13.81
CA ASN A 113 -2.42 -13.98 15.11
C ASN A 113 -1.97 -15.30 15.77
N LEU A 114 -1.29 -16.18 15.05
CA LEU A 114 -0.63 -17.36 15.63
C LEU A 114 0.79 -17.07 16.13
N GLY A 115 1.44 -16.02 15.61
CA GLY A 115 2.88 -15.83 15.78
C GLY A 115 3.29 -14.59 16.57
N ILE A 116 2.37 -13.71 16.95
CA ILE A 116 2.67 -12.46 17.66
C ILE A 116 2.26 -12.55 19.15
N LYS A 117 3.02 -11.85 19.99
CA LYS A 117 2.82 -11.87 21.45
C LYS A 117 1.44 -11.39 21.86
N SER A 118 1.00 -10.23 21.36
CA SER A 118 -0.30 -9.64 21.72
C SER A 118 -1.47 -10.58 21.43
N ALA A 119 -1.48 -11.28 20.31
CA ALA A 119 -2.53 -12.21 19.96
C ALA A 119 -2.51 -13.47 20.87
N VAL A 120 -1.33 -13.99 21.19
CA VAL A 120 -1.16 -15.12 22.11
C VAL A 120 -1.62 -14.75 23.53
N GLU A 121 -1.47 -13.48 23.92
CA GLU A 121 -1.95 -12.92 25.20
C GLU A 121 -3.44 -12.50 25.17
N GLY A 122 -4.18 -12.84 24.11
CA GLY A 122 -5.62 -12.59 23.99
C GLY A 122 -6.02 -11.26 23.37
N LYS A 123 -5.09 -10.55 22.75
CA LYS A 123 -5.34 -9.29 22.02
C LYS A 123 -5.00 -9.50 20.53
N PRO A 124 -5.86 -10.13 19.72
CA PRO A 124 -5.59 -10.39 18.31
C PRO A 124 -5.59 -9.09 17.50
N PHE A 125 -4.85 -9.11 16.39
CA PHE A 125 -4.91 -8.08 15.35
C PHE A 125 -6.09 -8.29 14.43
N HIS A 126 -6.65 -7.18 13.94
CA HIS A 126 -7.68 -7.13 12.91
C HIS A 126 -7.17 -6.33 11.71
N ILE A 127 -7.22 -6.94 10.53
CA ILE A 127 -6.82 -6.29 9.28
C ILE A 127 -8.06 -5.86 8.50
N HIS A 128 -8.27 -4.55 8.44
CA HIS A 128 -9.41 -3.94 7.77
C HIS A 128 -9.06 -3.55 6.34
N THR A 129 -9.90 -3.94 5.39
CA THR A 129 -9.72 -3.63 3.96
C THR A 129 -10.98 -3.01 3.38
N PRO A 130 -11.33 -1.78 3.79
CA PRO A 130 -12.62 -1.15 3.46
C PRO A 130 -12.83 -0.88 1.97
N LEU A 131 -11.78 -0.92 1.16
CA LEU A 131 -11.80 -0.63 -0.26
C LEU A 131 -11.71 -1.88 -1.14
N ILE A 132 -11.57 -3.08 -0.57
CA ILE A 132 -11.13 -4.27 -1.29
C ILE A 132 -12.09 -4.71 -2.40
N GLN A 133 -13.39 -4.42 -2.23
CA GLN A 133 -14.46 -4.78 -3.19
C GLN A 133 -15.01 -3.57 -3.95
N LEU A 134 -14.40 -2.40 -3.83
CA LEU A 134 -14.84 -1.20 -4.53
C LEU A 134 -14.11 -1.05 -5.86
N SER A 135 -14.80 -0.55 -6.89
CA SER A 135 -14.13 -0.07 -8.10
C SER A 135 -13.34 1.21 -7.81
N LYS A 136 -12.41 1.60 -8.68
CA LYS A 136 -11.72 2.89 -8.56
C LYS A 136 -12.69 4.07 -8.57
N GLU A 137 -13.74 3.98 -9.38
CA GLU A 137 -14.80 4.96 -9.44
C GLU A 137 -15.51 5.08 -8.09
N ASP A 138 -15.94 3.95 -7.50
CA ASP A 138 -16.59 3.92 -6.18
C ASP A 138 -15.69 4.48 -5.08
N ILE A 139 -14.40 4.17 -5.11
CA ILE A 139 -13.41 4.70 -4.15
C ILE A 139 -13.34 6.23 -4.25
N ILE A 140 -13.27 6.78 -5.47
CA ILE A 140 -13.22 8.22 -5.69
C ILE A 140 -14.53 8.87 -5.23
N LEU A 141 -15.67 8.35 -5.65
CA LEU A 141 -16.98 8.89 -5.25
C LEU A 141 -17.16 8.86 -3.73
N LYS A 142 -16.81 7.76 -3.08
CA LYS A 142 -16.87 7.63 -1.62
C LYS A 142 -15.93 8.62 -0.92
N GLY A 143 -14.73 8.80 -1.45
CA GLY A 143 -13.78 9.78 -0.93
C GLY A 143 -14.30 11.20 -1.04
N LEU A 144 -14.89 11.59 -2.18
CA LEU A 144 -15.51 12.91 -2.35
C LEU A 144 -16.63 13.16 -1.34
N VAL A 145 -17.49 12.16 -1.11
CA VAL A 145 -18.55 12.24 -0.07
C VAL A 145 -17.97 12.43 1.33
N LEU A 146 -16.80 11.84 1.61
CA LEU A 146 -16.09 11.96 2.88
C LEU A 146 -15.22 13.23 2.96
N GLY A 147 -15.19 14.07 1.92
CA GLY A 147 -14.41 15.29 1.89
C GLY A 147 -12.92 15.10 1.62
N VAL A 148 -12.52 13.98 1.00
CA VAL A 148 -11.12 13.73 0.63
C VAL A 148 -10.69 14.69 -0.47
N ASP A 149 -9.63 15.46 -0.21
CA ASP A 149 -8.98 16.28 -1.22
C ASP A 149 -7.94 15.45 -1.99
N TYR A 150 -8.34 14.97 -3.16
CA TYR A 150 -7.46 14.18 -4.03
C TYR A 150 -6.28 14.95 -4.62
N SER A 151 -6.25 16.30 -4.54
CA SER A 151 -5.08 17.08 -4.95
C SER A 151 -3.84 16.82 -4.07
N MET A 152 -4.04 16.26 -2.88
CA MET A 152 -2.95 15.85 -1.98
C MET A 152 -2.38 14.47 -2.30
N SER A 153 -3.00 13.70 -3.20
CA SER A 153 -2.59 12.33 -3.53
C SER A 153 -1.89 12.23 -4.88
N VAL A 154 -1.01 11.24 -5.02
CA VAL A 154 -0.32 10.92 -6.27
C VAL A 154 -0.54 9.44 -6.60
N SER A 155 -1.10 9.16 -7.78
CA SER A 155 -1.42 7.80 -8.24
C SER A 155 -0.67 7.38 -9.51
N CYS A 156 0.08 8.28 -10.11
CA CYS A 156 0.78 8.04 -11.38
C CYS A 156 2.17 7.43 -11.14
N TYR A 157 2.46 6.26 -11.73
CA TYR A 157 3.80 5.64 -11.69
C TYR A 157 4.87 6.40 -12.49
N GLN A 158 4.46 7.35 -13.34
CA GLN A 158 5.32 8.20 -14.16
C GLN A 158 5.11 9.68 -13.83
N ALA A 159 4.75 9.98 -12.58
CA ALA A 159 4.63 11.36 -12.12
C ALA A 159 5.96 12.11 -12.26
N ASP A 160 5.89 13.40 -12.52
CA ASP A 160 7.08 14.26 -12.51
C ASP A 160 7.59 14.52 -11.07
N VAL A 161 8.65 15.31 -10.95
CA VAL A 161 9.26 15.64 -9.65
C VAL A 161 8.31 16.42 -8.73
N ASP A 162 7.33 17.11 -9.31
CA ASP A 162 6.30 17.87 -8.59
C ASP A 162 5.07 17.02 -8.26
N GLY A 163 5.05 15.74 -8.65
CA GLY A 163 3.94 14.81 -8.43
C GLY A 163 2.79 14.95 -9.44
N ARG A 164 2.98 15.65 -10.56
CA ARG A 164 1.96 15.77 -11.61
C ARG A 164 1.89 14.49 -12.42
N ALA A 165 0.67 14.05 -12.71
CA ALA A 165 0.46 12.87 -13.54
C ALA A 165 0.96 13.09 -14.97
N CYS A 166 1.45 12.01 -15.62
CA CYS A 166 1.96 12.06 -17.00
C CYS A 166 0.90 12.35 -18.06
N GLY A 167 -0.39 12.32 -17.71
CA GLY A 167 -1.50 12.59 -18.63
C GLY A 167 -1.87 11.42 -19.55
N LYS A 168 -1.34 10.20 -19.29
CA LYS A 168 -1.63 9.00 -20.08
C LYS A 168 -2.43 8.00 -19.28
#